data_83428b2191e092552a3c9c6915f53f3a
#
_entry.id   83428b2191e092552a3c9c6915f53f3a
#
_cell.length_a   1.000
_cell.length_b   1.000
_cell.length_c   1.000
_cell.angle_alpha   90.00
_cell.angle_beta   90.00
_cell.angle_gamma   90.00
#
_symmetry.space_group_name_H-M   'P 1'
#
loop_
_entity.id
_entity.type
_entity.pdbx_description
1 polymer ?
#
loop_
_entity_poly.entity_id
_entity_poly.type
_entity_poly.pdbx_seq_one_letter_code
_entity_poly.pdbx_strand_id
1 'polypeptide(L)'
;MKQTIKLTEETATAIPRITSDFNSLNDIGWYGASYLVTQMSLLPTCGRIYTFYDVKWSYIALLFIFELGSVICAVAQSSTMLIVGRAISGIGAAGLLGGAAVIVSYCVALKKRAMLLGMISAVYGVGSVSGPLIGGAITDNPKLTWRFCFWINLRQSRAVKGGKSEEAWTD
;
A
#
# COMPACT_ATOMS: atom_id res chain seq x y z
N MET A 1 -7.11 -1.83 1.39
CA MET A 1 -6.77 -2.77 0.31
C MET A 1 -6.59 -2.11 -1.06
N LYS A 2 -7.50 -1.24 -1.53
CA LYS A 2 -7.30 -0.49 -2.79
C LYS A 2 -6.02 0.37 -2.82
N GLN A 3 -5.54 0.83 -1.69
CA GLN A 3 -4.37 1.72 -1.57
C GLN A 3 -3.04 1.01 -1.78
N THR A 4 -2.91 -0.22 -1.26
CA THR A 4 -1.68 -1.00 -1.33
C THR A 4 -1.32 -1.38 -2.76
N ILE A 5 -2.34 -1.64 -3.56
CA ILE A 5 -2.23 -2.07 -4.95
C ILE A 5 -1.77 -0.92 -5.85
N LYS A 6 -2.37 0.27 -5.68
CA LYS A 6 -2.01 1.45 -6.46
C LYS A 6 -0.53 1.82 -6.35
N LEU A 7 0.03 1.76 -5.15
CA LEU A 7 1.43 2.17 -4.92
C LEU A 7 2.48 1.33 -5.63
N THR A 8 2.25 0.02 -5.73
CA THR A 8 3.25 -0.87 -6.35
C THR A 8 3.36 -0.62 -7.84
N GLU A 9 2.28 -0.27 -8.48
CA GLU A 9 2.19 -0.19 -9.94
C GLU A 9 2.32 1.24 -10.48
N GLU A 10 1.81 2.24 -9.76
CA GLU A 10 2.07 3.65 -10.07
C GLU A 10 3.57 3.97 -10.01
N THR A 11 4.31 3.29 -9.12
CA THR A 11 5.76 3.45 -9.04
C THR A 11 6.48 2.85 -10.25
N ALA A 12 5.98 1.76 -10.82
CA ALA A 12 6.61 1.13 -11.98
C ALA A 12 6.62 2.04 -13.22
N THR A 13 5.55 2.81 -13.43
CA THR A 13 5.47 3.79 -14.54
C THR A 13 6.18 5.11 -14.24
N ALA A 14 6.33 5.46 -12.96
CA ALA A 14 7.10 6.64 -12.56
C ALA A 14 8.63 6.41 -12.54
N ILE A 15 9.09 5.15 -12.59
CA ILE A 15 10.52 4.78 -12.54
C ILE A 15 11.38 5.57 -13.52
N PRO A 16 11.06 5.73 -14.81
CA PRO A 16 11.93 6.46 -15.75
C PRO A 16 12.18 7.90 -15.32
N ARG A 17 11.16 8.61 -14.80
CA ARG A 17 11.33 9.99 -14.31
C ARG A 17 12.06 10.05 -12.98
N ILE A 18 11.78 9.14 -12.06
CA ILE A 18 12.51 9.04 -10.78
C ILE A 18 14.00 8.80 -11.05
N THR A 19 14.32 7.93 -12.02
CA THR A 19 15.69 7.61 -12.38
C THR A 19 16.41 8.80 -13.01
N SER A 20 15.72 9.58 -13.85
CA SER A 20 16.30 10.80 -14.44
C SER A 20 16.51 11.89 -13.38
N ASP A 21 15.61 12.04 -12.41
CA ASP A 21 15.72 13.03 -11.33
C ASP A 21 16.88 12.71 -10.36
N PHE A 22 17.12 11.44 -10.07
CA PHE A 22 18.17 11.01 -9.12
C PHE A 22 19.47 10.53 -9.80
N ASN A 23 19.56 10.48 -11.14
CA ASN A 23 20.71 9.95 -11.89
C ASN A 23 21.16 8.55 -11.44
N SER A 24 20.23 7.69 -11.03
CA SER A 24 20.50 6.39 -10.41
C SER A 24 19.90 5.24 -11.19
N LEU A 25 20.51 4.92 -12.34
CA LEU A 25 20.07 3.79 -13.18
C LEU A 25 20.21 2.43 -12.47
N ASN A 26 21.19 2.28 -11.58
CA ASN A 26 21.45 1.04 -10.86
C ASN A 26 20.38 0.70 -9.81
N ASP A 27 19.61 1.68 -9.36
CA ASP A 27 18.63 1.51 -8.27
C ASP A 27 17.22 1.19 -8.78
N ILE A 28 17.02 1.15 -10.10
CA ILE A 28 15.70 0.93 -10.72
C ILE A 28 15.00 -0.30 -10.16
N GLY A 29 15.72 -1.42 -10.06
CA GLY A 29 15.18 -2.67 -9.54
C GLY A 29 14.76 -2.57 -8.07
N TRP A 30 15.49 -1.78 -7.27
CA TRP A 30 15.24 -1.64 -5.85
C TRP A 30 14.02 -0.80 -5.51
N TYR A 31 13.58 0.11 -6.38
CA TYR A 31 12.36 0.90 -6.14
C TYR A 31 11.10 0.05 -6.03
N GLY A 32 11.00 -1.03 -6.81
CA GLY A 32 9.90 -1.99 -6.72
C GLY A 32 10.20 -3.13 -5.74
N ALA A 33 11.41 -3.71 -5.85
CA ALA A 33 11.79 -4.90 -5.10
C ALA A 33 11.77 -4.68 -3.58
N SER A 34 12.26 -3.54 -3.08
CA SER A 34 12.30 -3.25 -1.64
C SER A 34 10.91 -3.34 -0.98
N TYR A 35 9.88 -2.83 -1.64
CA TYR A 35 8.51 -2.93 -1.17
C TYR A 35 8.01 -4.39 -1.15
N LEU A 36 8.18 -5.12 -2.25
CA LEU A 36 7.70 -6.49 -2.39
C LEU A 36 8.43 -7.45 -1.44
N VAL A 37 9.76 -7.33 -1.33
CA VAL A 37 10.57 -8.16 -0.42
C VAL A 37 10.12 -7.96 1.02
N THR A 38 9.99 -6.71 1.46
CA THR A 38 9.56 -6.41 2.83
C THR A 38 8.13 -6.88 3.08
N GLN A 39 7.23 -6.68 2.13
CA GLN A 39 5.85 -7.12 2.22
C GLN A 39 5.75 -8.64 2.35
N MET A 40 6.42 -9.40 1.49
CA MET A 40 6.36 -10.86 1.50
C MET A 40 7.04 -11.47 2.72
N SER A 41 8.18 -10.91 3.14
CA SER A 41 8.93 -11.40 4.31
C SER A 41 8.15 -11.22 5.61
N LEU A 42 7.39 -10.13 5.75
CA LEU A 42 6.68 -9.81 6.98
C LEU A 42 5.21 -10.29 7.00
N LEU A 43 4.68 -10.76 5.89
CA LEU A 43 3.31 -11.26 5.83
C LEU A 43 3.00 -12.36 6.86
N PRO A 44 3.85 -13.39 7.07
CA PRO A 44 3.63 -14.42 8.10
C PRO A 44 3.69 -13.84 9.52
N THR A 45 4.60 -12.91 9.76
CA THR A 45 4.77 -12.24 11.06
C THR A 45 3.54 -11.40 11.41
N CYS A 46 3.02 -10.65 10.44
CA CYS A 46 1.77 -9.89 10.61
C CYS A 46 0.58 -10.81 10.90
N GLY A 47 0.51 -11.98 10.26
CA GLY A 47 -0.51 -12.99 10.59
C GLY A 47 -0.47 -13.41 12.06
N ARG A 48 0.73 -13.61 12.61
CA ARG A 48 0.89 -13.92 14.04
C ARG A 48 0.50 -12.76 14.95
N ILE A 49 0.82 -11.52 14.60
CA ILE A 49 0.44 -10.34 15.38
C ILE A 49 -1.08 -10.30 15.56
N TYR A 50 -1.86 -10.57 14.52
CA TYR A 50 -3.32 -10.61 14.58
C TYR A 50 -3.89 -11.78 15.42
N THR A 51 -3.08 -12.78 15.74
CA THR A 51 -3.50 -13.88 16.64
C THR A 51 -3.35 -13.52 18.11
N PHE A 52 -2.37 -12.67 18.46
CA PHE A 52 -2.05 -12.32 19.84
C PHE A 52 -2.61 -10.97 20.29
N TYR A 53 -2.86 -10.05 19.36
CA TYR A 53 -3.31 -8.70 19.64
C TYR A 53 -4.67 -8.43 19.00
N ASP A 54 -5.40 -7.47 19.55
CA ASP A 54 -6.65 -7.00 18.97
C ASP A 54 -6.49 -6.58 17.52
N VAL A 55 -7.31 -7.15 16.65
CA VAL A 55 -7.29 -6.92 15.20
C VAL A 55 -7.42 -5.43 14.88
N LYS A 56 -8.29 -4.71 15.60
CA LYS A 56 -8.54 -3.28 15.39
C LYS A 56 -7.29 -2.44 15.62
N TRP A 57 -6.64 -2.58 16.77
CA TRP A 57 -5.45 -1.79 17.14
C TRP A 57 -4.25 -2.14 16.27
N SER A 58 -4.05 -3.44 16.00
CA SER A 58 -2.98 -3.90 15.11
C SER A 58 -3.15 -3.35 13.69
N TYR A 59 -4.38 -3.35 13.16
CA TYR A 59 -4.68 -2.82 11.84
C TYR A 59 -4.41 -1.31 11.74
N ILE A 60 -4.81 -0.54 12.76
CA ILE A 60 -4.55 0.91 12.83
C ILE A 60 -3.06 1.21 12.92
N ALA A 61 -2.30 0.46 13.72
CA ALA A 61 -0.86 0.64 13.84
C ALA A 61 -0.14 0.37 12.51
N LEU A 62 -0.51 -0.70 11.81
CA LEU A 62 0.09 -1.06 10.52
C LEU A 62 -0.33 -0.09 9.40
N LEU A 63 -1.56 0.45 9.47
CA LEU A 63 -1.99 1.53 8.59
C LEU A 63 -1.15 2.80 8.81
N PHE A 64 -0.86 3.15 10.06
CA PHE A 64 0.00 4.29 10.38
C PHE A 64 1.43 4.12 9.85
N ILE A 65 2.01 2.91 9.99
CA ILE A 65 3.33 2.61 9.41
C ILE A 65 3.31 2.75 7.89
N PHE A 66 2.25 2.29 7.22
CA PHE A 66 2.07 2.43 5.79
C PHE A 66 2.02 3.91 5.36
N GLU A 67 1.27 4.73 6.09
CA GLU A 67 1.19 6.17 5.85
C GLU A 67 2.54 6.86 6.05
N LEU A 68 3.28 6.53 7.12
CA LEU A 68 4.63 7.07 7.35
C LEU A 68 5.58 6.74 6.20
N GLY A 69 5.59 5.49 5.72
CA GLY A 69 6.38 5.10 4.57
C GLY A 69 6.00 5.89 3.31
N SER A 70 4.71 6.13 3.08
CA SER A 70 4.22 6.93 1.95
C SER A 70 4.64 8.40 2.04
N VAL A 71 4.64 8.99 3.26
CA VAL A 71 5.15 10.35 3.49
C VAL A 71 6.64 10.42 3.17
N ILE A 72 7.45 9.47 3.66
CA ILE A 72 8.89 9.42 3.41
C ILE A 72 9.16 9.35 1.91
N CYS A 73 8.40 8.53 1.16
CA CYS A 73 8.51 8.45 -0.29
C CYS A 73 8.13 9.78 -0.97
N ALA A 74 7.06 10.46 -0.51
CA ALA A 74 6.61 11.73 -1.09
C ALA A 74 7.64 12.86 -0.92
N VAL A 75 8.40 12.85 0.19
CA VAL A 75 9.39 13.88 0.52
C VAL A 75 10.81 13.46 0.11
N ALA A 76 10.99 12.27 -0.51
CA ALA A 76 12.29 11.73 -0.86
C ALA A 76 13.10 12.69 -1.74
N GLN A 77 14.33 12.97 -1.32
CA GLN A 77 15.32 13.81 -2.01
C GLN A 77 16.48 12.99 -2.60
N SER A 78 16.55 11.70 -2.23
CA SER A 78 17.57 10.78 -2.72
C SER A 78 16.99 9.42 -3.05
N SER A 79 17.67 8.67 -3.95
CA SER A 79 17.31 7.29 -4.27
C SER A 79 17.22 6.40 -3.04
N THR A 80 18.21 6.48 -2.16
CA THR A 80 18.24 5.69 -0.91
C THR A 80 17.06 5.99 0.00
N MET A 81 16.68 7.26 0.15
CA MET A 81 15.52 7.66 0.96
C MET A 81 14.22 7.09 0.39
N LEU A 82 14.08 7.06 -0.93
CA LEU A 82 12.94 6.46 -1.59
C LEU A 82 12.87 4.94 -1.34
N ILE A 83 13.99 4.23 -1.45
CA ILE A 83 14.08 2.79 -1.20
C ILE A 83 13.68 2.45 0.25
N VAL A 84 14.20 3.20 1.22
CA VAL A 84 13.85 3.04 2.64
C VAL A 84 12.37 3.32 2.89
N GLY A 85 11.82 4.38 2.32
CA GLY A 85 10.40 4.69 2.41
C GLY A 85 9.51 3.59 1.82
N ARG A 86 9.94 2.98 0.71
CA ARG A 86 9.28 1.83 0.08
C ARG A 86 9.34 0.59 0.96
N ALA A 87 10.46 0.31 1.61
CA ALA A 87 10.58 -0.80 2.56
C ALA A 87 9.64 -0.62 3.76
N ILE A 88 9.57 0.58 4.34
CA ILE A 88 8.65 0.90 5.45
C ILE A 88 7.19 0.77 5.00
N SER A 89 6.84 1.26 3.81
CA SER A 89 5.50 1.06 3.25
C SER A 89 5.16 -0.42 3.06
N GLY A 90 6.15 -1.26 2.70
CA GLY A 90 6.00 -2.70 2.55
C GLY A 90 5.63 -3.39 3.88
N ILE A 91 6.20 -2.94 5.01
CA ILE A 91 5.85 -3.44 6.36
C ILE A 91 4.35 -3.22 6.62
N GLY A 92 3.90 -1.98 6.43
CA GLY A 92 2.49 -1.63 6.62
C GLY A 92 1.56 -2.40 5.68
N ALA A 93 1.97 -2.55 4.42
CA ALA A 93 1.21 -3.27 3.41
C ALA A 93 1.03 -4.76 3.72
N ALA A 94 2.07 -5.42 4.25
CA ALA A 94 1.99 -6.80 4.73
C ALA A 94 0.89 -6.97 5.79
N GLY A 95 0.85 -6.03 6.75
CA GLY A 95 -0.17 -6.03 7.78
C GLY A 95 -1.57 -5.77 7.24
N LEU A 96 -1.74 -4.81 6.35
CA LEU A 96 -3.05 -4.50 5.76
C LEU A 96 -3.62 -5.66 4.94
N LEU A 97 -2.79 -6.38 4.18
CA LEU A 97 -3.19 -7.57 3.44
C LEU A 97 -3.55 -8.73 4.37
N GLY A 98 -2.67 -9.03 5.33
CA GLY A 98 -2.90 -10.07 6.33
C GLY A 98 -4.14 -9.79 7.16
N GLY A 99 -4.28 -8.55 7.65
CA GLY A 99 -5.43 -8.11 8.43
C GLY A 99 -6.75 -8.19 7.69
N ALA A 100 -6.78 -7.85 6.41
CA ALA A 100 -7.99 -7.98 5.60
C ALA A 100 -8.45 -9.44 5.48
N ALA A 101 -7.51 -10.38 5.29
CA ALA A 101 -7.83 -11.82 5.25
C ALA A 101 -8.34 -12.31 6.61
N VAL A 102 -7.74 -11.84 7.71
CA VAL A 102 -8.16 -12.16 9.08
C VAL A 102 -9.56 -11.63 9.36
N ILE A 103 -9.86 -10.37 9.04
CA ILE A 103 -11.18 -9.74 9.23
C ILE A 103 -12.25 -10.52 8.46
N VAL A 104 -11.99 -10.88 7.19
CA VAL A 104 -12.90 -11.72 6.40
C VAL A 104 -13.14 -13.07 7.08
N SER A 105 -12.10 -13.65 7.71
CA SER A 105 -12.22 -14.93 8.41
C SER A 105 -13.08 -14.85 9.66
N TYR A 106 -13.11 -13.73 10.35
CA TYR A 106 -13.94 -13.53 11.53
C TYR A 106 -15.39 -13.12 11.18
N CYS A 107 -15.57 -12.26 10.19
CA CYS A 107 -16.89 -11.69 9.89
C CYS A 107 -17.78 -12.58 9.00
N VAL A 108 -17.22 -13.61 8.34
CA VAL A 108 -17.93 -14.34 7.28
C VAL A 108 -17.92 -15.85 7.49
N ALA A 109 -19.10 -16.46 7.30
CA ALA A 109 -19.27 -17.92 7.35
C ALA A 109 -18.37 -18.62 6.31
N LEU A 110 -17.88 -19.81 6.65
CA LEU A 110 -16.89 -20.59 5.89
C LEU A 110 -17.25 -20.71 4.40
N LYS A 111 -18.52 -20.94 4.11
CA LYS A 111 -19.02 -21.09 2.72
C LYS A 111 -18.85 -19.85 1.84
N LYS A 112 -18.82 -18.65 2.45
CA LYS A 112 -18.73 -17.37 1.72
C LYS A 112 -17.32 -16.79 1.72
N ARG A 113 -16.39 -17.35 2.51
CA ARG A 113 -14.99 -16.86 2.59
C ARG A 113 -14.27 -16.91 1.24
N ALA A 114 -14.38 -18.05 0.53
CA ALA A 114 -13.74 -18.21 -0.78
C ALA A 114 -14.24 -17.19 -1.80
N MET A 115 -15.54 -16.88 -1.79
CA MET A 115 -16.12 -15.87 -2.68
C MET A 115 -15.59 -14.47 -2.38
N LEU A 116 -15.51 -14.09 -1.11
CA LEU A 116 -14.98 -12.77 -0.72
C LEU A 116 -13.48 -12.62 -0.99
N LEU A 117 -12.70 -13.67 -0.71
CA LEU A 117 -11.28 -13.67 -1.07
C LEU A 117 -11.08 -13.59 -2.57
N GLY A 118 -11.93 -14.27 -3.36
CA GLY A 118 -11.96 -14.15 -4.83
C GLY A 118 -12.29 -12.74 -5.29
N MET A 119 -13.27 -12.07 -4.69
CA MET A 119 -13.59 -10.67 -4.98
C MET A 119 -12.43 -9.72 -4.65
N ILE A 120 -11.76 -9.95 -3.53
CA ILE A 120 -10.56 -9.18 -3.15
C ILE A 120 -9.45 -9.36 -4.19
N SER A 121 -9.22 -10.61 -4.63
CA SER A 121 -8.21 -10.91 -5.66
C SER A 121 -8.59 -10.32 -7.02
N ALA A 122 -9.88 -10.32 -7.39
CA ALA A 122 -10.36 -9.70 -8.61
C ALA A 122 -10.13 -8.17 -8.60
N VAL A 123 -10.43 -7.50 -7.49
CA VAL A 123 -10.14 -6.07 -7.31
C VAL A 123 -8.65 -5.80 -7.38
N TYR A 124 -7.83 -6.73 -6.85
CA TYR A 124 -6.38 -6.66 -6.98
C TYR A 124 -5.96 -6.72 -8.45
N GLY A 125 -6.47 -7.68 -9.21
CA GLY A 125 -6.18 -7.82 -10.65
C GLY A 125 -6.60 -6.59 -11.47
N VAL A 126 -7.76 -6.00 -11.22
CA VAL A 126 -8.19 -4.76 -11.88
C VAL A 126 -7.30 -3.58 -11.50
N GLY A 127 -6.88 -3.50 -10.22
CA GLY A 127 -5.92 -2.51 -9.74
C GLY A 127 -4.60 -2.59 -10.50
N SER A 128 -4.11 -3.83 -10.73
CA SER A 128 -2.81 -4.06 -11.37
C SER A 128 -2.76 -3.63 -12.83
N VAL A 129 -3.85 -3.68 -13.52
CA VAL A 129 -3.94 -3.16 -14.90
C VAL A 129 -4.16 -1.64 -14.94
N SER A 130 -5.00 -1.12 -14.03
CA SER A 130 -5.34 0.32 -14.01
C SER A 130 -4.24 1.20 -13.39
N GLY A 131 -3.41 0.65 -12.49
CA GLY A 131 -2.33 1.37 -11.82
C GLY A 131 -1.34 2.01 -12.79
N PRO A 132 -0.70 1.25 -13.69
CA PRO A 132 0.22 1.78 -14.70
C PRO A 132 -0.40 2.83 -15.62
N LEU A 133 -1.67 2.65 -16.01
CA LEU A 133 -2.38 3.61 -16.86
C LEU A 133 -2.57 4.96 -16.16
N ILE A 134 -3.02 4.92 -14.91
CA ILE A 134 -3.24 6.12 -14.10
C ILE A 134 -1.90 6.75 -13.72
N GLY A 135 -0.92 5.95 -13.30
CA GLY A 135 0.41 6.39 -12.96
C GLY A 135 1.13 7.05 -14.13
N GLY A 136 1.02 6.47 -15.33
CA GLY A 136 1.54 7.04 -16.57
C GLY A 136 0.90 8.39 -16.87
N ALA A 137 -0.42 8.48 -16.88
CA ALA A 137 -1.15 9.72 -17.15
C ALA A 137 -0.84 10.84 -16.15
N ILE A 138 -0.60 10.52 -14.88
CA ILE A 138 -0.20 11.49 -13.85
C ILE A 138 1.26 11.94 -14.08
N THR A 139 2.13 11.01 -14.43
CA THR A 139 3.56 11.27 -14.61
C THR A 139 3.84 12.05 -15.88
N ASP A 140 3.03 11.88 -16.93
CA ASP A 140 3.15 12.61 -18.19
C ASP A 140 2.68 14.07 -18.11
N ASN A 141 1.93 14.40 -17.08
CA ASN A 141 1.45 15.77 -16.89
C ASN A 141 2.56 16.67 -16.32
N PRO A 142 2.99 17.73 -17.00
CA PRO A 142 4.11 18.59 -16.58
C PRO A 142 3.84 19.35 -15.27
N LYS A 143 2.56 19.45 -14.86
CA LYS A 143 2.14 20.11 -13.60
C LYS A 143 2.05 19.15 -12.41
N LEU A 144 2.03 17.82 -12.64
CA LEU A 144 1.89 16.80 -11.62
C LEU A 144 3.18 16.00 -11.58
N THR A 145 3.96 16.16 -10.52
CA THR A 145 5.19 15.40 -10.28
C THR A 145 4.85 13.98 -9.82
N TRP A 146 5.72 12.99 -10.07
CA TRP A 146 5.60 11.60 -9.57
C TRP A 146 5.31 11.53 -8.06
N ARG A 147 5.71 12.55 -7.28
CA ARG A 147 5.42 12.68 -5.85
C ARG A 147 3.93 12.77 -5.55
N PHE A 148 3.12 13.24 -6.50
CA PHE A 148 1.68 13.36 -6.34
C PHE A 148 0.98 12.00 -6.13
N CYS A 149 1.53 10.92 -6.70
CA CYS A 149 1.05 9.55 -6.49
C CYS A 149 1.08 9.15 -5.00
N PHE A 150 2.11 9.58 -4.27
CA PHE A 150 2.22 9.32 -2.83
C PHE A 150 1.31 10.23 -1.99
N TRP A 151 1.11 11.47 -2.42
CA TRP A 151 0.19 12.40 -1.73
C TRP A 151 -1.27 11.99 -1.84
N ILE A 152 -1.70 11.36 -2.95
CA ILE A 152 -3.06 10.82 -3.11
C ILE A 152 -3.36 9.78 -2.04
N ASN A 153 -2.42 8.91 -1.70
CA ASN A 153 -2.60 7.89 -0.67
C ASN A 153 -2.87 8.49 0.70
N LEU A 154 -2.13 9.53 1.07
CA LEU A 154 -2.35 10.25 2.33
C LEU A 154 -3.72 10.91 2.42
N ARG A 155 -4.20 11.45 1.31
CA ARG A 155 -5.53 12.09 1.27
C ARG A 155 -6.65 11.06 1.40
N GLN A 156 -6.47 9.88 0.82
CA GLN A 156 -7.46 8.82 0.87
C GLN A 156 -7.55 8.15 2.25
N SER A 157 -6.43 8.00 2.97
CA SER A 157 -6.46 7.47 4.35
C SER A 157 -7.11 8.42 5.34
N ARG A 158 -7.00 9.74 5.15
CA ARG A 158 -7.74 10.71 5.97
C ARG A 158 -9.25 10.61 5.76
N ALA A 159 -9.70 10.34 4.54
CA ALA A 159 -11.11 10.14 4.24
C ALA A 159 -11.68 8.87 4.91
N VAL A 160 -10.86 7.82 5.05
CA VAL A 160 -11.25 6.60 5.77
C VAL A 160 -11.31 6.83 7.30
N LYS A 161 -10.41 7.65 7.86
CA LYS A 161 -10.44 8.03 9.29
C LYS A 161 -11.58 9.00 9.63
N GLY A 162 -11.97 9.89 8.70
CA GLY A 162 -13.04 10.88 8.91
C GLY A 162 -14.43 10.37 8.58
N GLY A 163 -14.56 9.27 7.86
CA GLY A 163 -15.82 8.64 7.47
C GLY A 163 -16.19 7.50 8.42
N LYS A 164 -17.03 7.79 9.43
CA LYS A 164 -17.75 6.79 10.24
C LYS A 164 -16.90 5.86 11.11
N SER A 165 -16.14 6.41 12.04
CA SER A 165 -15.60 5.62 13.15
C SER A 165 -16.57 5.43 14.31
N GLU A 166 -17.74 6.04 14.31
CA GLU A 166 -18.65 6.02 15.47
C GLU A 166 -19.89 5.12 15.33
N GLU A 167 -20.33 4.74 14.14
CA GLU A 167 -21.61 4.02 13.99
C GLU A 167 -21.51 2.51 13.71
N ALA A 168 -20.31 1.98 13.48
CA ALA A 168 -20.18 0.57 13.05
C ALA A 168 -19.85 -0.42 14.16
N TRP A 169 -19.69 0.01 15.43
CA TRP A 169 -19.19 -0.85 16.51
C TRP A 169 -20.01 -0.81 17.81
N THR A 170 -21.20 -0.25 17.77
CA THR A 170 -22.09 -0.15 18.95
C THR A 170 -23.34 -1.04 18.90
N ASP A 171 -23.47 -1.96 17.95
CA ASP A 171 -24.53 -2.99 17.94
C ASP A 171 -23.94 -4.39 18.02
#